data_d7fd35fbe8cec8eb49ca3bdace2e3575
#
_entry.id   d7fd35fbe8cec8eb49ca3bdace2e3575
#
_cell.length_a   1.000
_cell.length_b   1.000
_cell.length_c   1.000
_cell.angle_alpha   90.00
_cell.angle_beta   90.00
_cell.angle_gamma   90.00
#
_symmetry.space_group_name_H-M   'P 1'
#
loop_
_entity.id
_entity.type
_entity.pdbx_description
1 polymer ?
#
loop_
_entity_poly.entity_id
_entity_poly.type
_entity_poly.pdbx_seq_one_letter_code
_entity_poly.pdbx_strand_id
1 'polypeptide(L)'
;MQRSLSFCALALLVLAGCASGPGTPADSAADLDANNVARLDAALAGDWRSAENRARDTHRHPRETLAFFGVRPEHTVIEITPGSGAWYAEILAPYLRGNGRYIAALVDPAAVAEGRGRDYQQGQRDGLQARFDAAPAQFDGARTVLYDPKAPRFGPSNSADVVLTFRNVHNWRSAGQAEAMFKGFHDVLRSGGVLGVVEHRARADVPADDRSGYVGQAQVIALAQAAGFRVDGSSEINANPKDTRDHPGGVWMLPPSNRHDAADAAKYTAIGESDRMTLRFVKP
;
A
#
# COMPACT_ATOMS: atom_id res chain seq x y z
N MET A 1 -62.72 23.91 -60.79
CA MET A 1 -61.26 23.94 -60.84
C MET A 1 -60.78 24.15 -59.41
N GLN A 2 -60.54 23.08 -58.71
CA GLN A 2 -60.10 23.07 -57.31
C GLN A 2 -58.61 22.78 -57.30
N ARG A 3 -57.80 23.69 -56.71
CA ARG A 3 -56.37 23.50 -56.50
C ARG A 3 -56.19 23.09 -55.06
N SER A 4 -55.69 21.85 -54.84
CA SER A 4 -55.31 21.32 -53.59
C SER A 4 -53.88 21.85 -53.19
N LEU A 5 -53.78 22.44 -52.05
CA LEU A 5 -52.51 22.82 -51.42
C LEU A 5 -52.06 21.70 -50.47
N SER A 6 -50.98 21.06 -50.84
CA SER A 6 -50.28 20.08 -49.93
C SER A 6 -49.40 20.85 -48.98
N PHE A 7 -49.62 20.67 -47.67
CA PHE A 7 -48.71 21.10 -46.58
C PHE A 7 -47.68 20.01 -46.34
N CYS A 8 -46.43 20.34 -46.62
CA CYS A 8 -45.26 19.53 -46.11
C CYS A 8 -44.99 19.91 -44.67
N ALA A 9 -45.21 18.98 -43.76
CA ALA A 9 -44.78 19.11 -42.40
C ALA A 9 -43.28 18.70 -42.26
N LEU A 10 -42.46 19.66 -41.92
CA LEU A 10 -41.04 19.46 -41.65
C LEU A 10 -40.89 19.03 -40.17
N ALA A 11 -40.56 17.76 -39.95
CA ALA A 11 -40.26 17.24 -38.60
C ALA A 11 -38.81 17.59 -38.25
N LEU A 12 -38.60 18.49 -37.27
CA LEU A 12 -37.30 18.71 -36.64
C LEU A 12 -37.02 17.58 -35.66
N LEU A 13 -36.03 16.73 -35.98
CA LEU A 13 -35.41 15.84 -35.01
C LEU A 13 -34.45 16.64 -34.12
N VAL A 14 -34.82 16.81 -32.86
CA VAL A 14 -33.91 17.32 -31.83
C VAL A 14 -33.06 16.14 -31.35
N LEU A 15 -31.80 16.07 -31.75
CA LEU A 15 -30.80 15.17 -31.18
C LEU A 15 -30.40 15.70 -29.79
N ALA A 16 -30.93 15.09 -28.72
CA ALA A 16 -30.47 15.29 -27.39
C ALA A 16 -29.11 14.59 -27.24
N GLY A 17 -28.01 15.34 -27.36
CA GLY A 17 -26.68 14.87 -27.03
C GLY A 17 -26.56 14.69 -25.53
N CYS A 18 -26.48 13.43 -25.05
CA CYS A 18 -26.06 13.13 -23.69
C CYS A 18 -24.57 13.49 -23.55
N ALA A 19 -24.29 14.63 -22.93
CA ALA A 19 -22.96 14.94 -22.46
C ALA A 19 -22.63 13.99 -21.30
N SER A 20 -21.78 13.00 -21.56
CA SER A 20 -21.15 12.16 -20.52
C SER A 20 -20.19 13.07 -19.73
N GLY A 21 -20.58 13.47 -18.54
CA GLY A 21 -19.70 14.11 -17.59
C GLY A 21 -18.54 13.17 -17.22
N PRO A 22 -17.40 13.70 -16.73
CA PRO A 22 -16.31 12.87 -16.26
C PRO A 22 -16.84 11.98 -15.13
N GLY A 23 -16.94 10.67 -15.42
CA GLY A 23 -17.36 9.68 -14.44
C GLY A 23 -16.41 9.71 -13.25
N THR A 24 -16.94 9.91 -12.06
CA THR A 24 -16.28 9.54 -10.81
C THR A 24 -15.69 8.13 -10.99
N PRO A 25 -14.39 7.90 -10.63
CA PRO A 25 -13.85 6.55 -10.65
C PRO A 25 -14.74 5.68 -9.76
N ALA A 26 -15.35 4.66 -10.34
CA ALA A 26 -16.08 3.68 -9.57
C ALA A 26 -15.11 3.05 -8.56
N ASP A 27 -15.49 3.05 -7.27
CA ASP A 27 -14.86 2.25 -6.23
C ASP A 27 -14.98 0.77 -6.64
N SER A 28 -14.00 0.29 -7.41
CA SER A 28 -13.89 -1.13 -7.75
C SER A 28 -13.12 -1.89 -6.66
N ALA A 29 -13.47 -1.66 -5.40
CA ALA A 29 -13.17 -2.63 -4.35
C ALA A 29 -14.01 -3.87 -4.69
N ALA A 30 -13.35 -4.95 -5.10
CA ALA A 30 -14.03 -6.24 -5.25
C ALA A 30 -14.61 -6.59 -3.88
N ASP A 31 -15.94 -6.60 -3.77
CA ASP A 31 -16.62 -6.99 -2.54
C ASP A 31 -16.09 -8.37 -2.11
N LEU A 32 -15.43 -8.40 -0.95
CA LEU A 32 -15.04 -9.66 -0.33
C LEU A 32 -16.34 -10.38 0.03
N ASP A 33 -16.45 -11.66 -0.32
CA ASP A 33 -17.58 -12.45 0.13
C ASP A 33 -17.61 -12.54 1.68
N ALA A 34 -18.77 -12.88 2.24
CA ALA A 34 -18.97 -12.88 3.69
C ALA A 34 -17.98 -13.79 4.45
N ASN A 35 -17.51 -14.87 3.81
CA ASN A 35 -16.55 -15.80 4.40
C ASN A 35 -15.14 -15.18 4.46
N ASN A 36 -14.73 -14.49 3.41
CA ASN A 36 -13.46 -13.77 3.36
C ASN A 36 -13.43 -12.62 4.37
N VAL A 37 -14.56 -11.90 4.53
CA VAL A 37 -14.72 -10.86 5.56
C VAL A 37 -14.57 -11.47 6.95
N ALA A 38 -15.30 -12.54 7.28
CA ALA A 38 -15.23 -13.20 8.59
C ALA A 38 -13.81 -13.69 8.92
N ARG A 39 -13.10 -14.22 7.91
CA ARG A 39 -11.71 -14.68 8.06
C ARG A 39 -10.74 -13.51 8.32
N LEU A 40 -10.91 -12.40 7.63
CA LEU A 40 -10.11 -11.19 7.87
C LEU A 40 -10.37 -10.64 9.27
N ASP A 41 -11.64 -10.62 9.70
CA ASP A 41 -12.02 -10.17 11.04
C ASP A 41 -11.41 -11.04 12.13
N ALA A 42 -11.39 -12.35 11.95
CA ALA A 42 -10.73 -13.27 12.86
C ALA A 42 -9.21 -12.99 12.93
N ALA A 43 -8.56 -12.70 11.81
CA ALA A 43 -7.15 -12.31 11.80
C ALA A 43 -6.89 -10.97 12.50
N LEU A 44 -7.78 -10.00 12.34
CA LEU A 44 -7.71 -8.69 13.01
C LEU A 44 -7.92 -8.80 14.53
N ALA A 45 -8.82 -9.67 14.97
CA ALA A 45 -9.13 -9.91 16.38
C ALA A 45 -8.12 -10.84 17.08
N GLY A 46 -7.17 -11.42 16.35
CA GLY A 46 -6.26 -12.44 16.87
C GLY A 46 -5.45 -12.00 18.09
N ASP A 47 -5.36 -12.88 19.08
CA ASP A 47 -4.63 -12.64 20.36
C ASP A 47 -3.10 -12.66 20.19
N TRP A 48 -2.61 -13.23 19.10
CA TRP A 48 -1.19 -13.17 18.69
C TRP A 48 -0.74 -11.78 18.26
N ARG A 49 -1.66 -10.86 17.97
CA ARG A 49 -1.34 -9.47 17.63
C ARG A 49 -0.97 -8.70 18.89
N SER A 50 0.15 -7.97 18.85
CA SER A 50 0.54 -7.16 19.98
C SER A 50 -0.48 -6.06 20.30
N ALA A 51 -0.62 -5.70 21.57
CA ALA A 51 -1.52 -4.62 22.00
C ALA A 51 -1.15 -3.27 21.34
N GLU A 52 0.16 -3.01 21.19
CA GLU A 52 0.68 -1.82 20.51
C GLU A 52 0.28 -1.77 19.04
N ASN A 53 0.36 -2.91 18.34
CA ASN A 53 -0.05 -3.00 16.95
C ASN A 53 -1.57 -2.82 16.79
N ARG A 54 -2.38 -3.45 17.66
CA ARG A 54 -3.85 -3.27 17.65
C ARG A 54 -4.27 -1.84 17.91
N ALA A 55 -3.62 -1.14 18.86
CA ALA A 55 -3.92 0.25 19.16
C ALA A 55 -3.75 1.19 17.95
N ARG A 56 -2.98 0.77 16.95
CA ARG A 56 -2.72 1.55 15.74
C ARG A 56 -3.72 1.29 14.61
N ASP A 57 -4.64 0.35 14.77
CA ASP A 57 -5.65 0.01 13.76
C ASP A 57 -6.54 1.22 13.44
N THR A 58 -6.82 2.08 14.43
CA THR A 58 -7.58 3.33 14.27
C THR A 58 -6.92 4.36 13.34
N HIS A 59 -5.63 4.21 13.06
CA HIS A 59 -4.86 5.06 12.16
C HIS A 59 -4.51 4.37 10.84
N ARG A 60 -4.70 3.06 10.75
CA ARG A 60 -4.24 2.25 9.61
C ARG A 60 -5.35 1.52 8.88
N HIS A 61 -6.55 1.51 9.45
CA HIS A 61 -7.77 0.97 8.86
C HIS A 61 -7.52 -0.35 8.09
N PRO A 62 -6.96 -1.40 8.75
CA PRO A 62 -6.44 -2.57 8.04
C PRO A 62 -7.49 -3.33 7.24
N ARG A 63 -8.73 -3.43 7.77
CA ARG A 63 -9.84 -4.07 7.07
C ARG A 63 -10.11 -3.40 5.74
N GLU A 64 -10.36 -2.11 5.79
CA GLU A 64 -10.72 -1.29 4.63
C GLU A 64 -9.56 -1.21 3.62
N THR A 65 -8.33 -1.10 4.15
CA THR A 65 -7.12 -1.05 3.31
C THR A 65 -6.90 -2.35 2.55
N LEU A 66 -7.01 -3.52 3.22
CA LEU A 66 -6.82 -4.82 2.58
C LEU A 66 -7.98 -5.16 1.62
N ALA A 67 -9.20 -4.75 1.96
CA ALA A 67 -10.36 -4.86 1.07
C ALA A 67 -10.18 -4.00 -0.19
N PHE A 68 -9.76 -2.74 -0.05
CA PHE A 68 -9.46 -1.86 -1.19
C PHE A 68 -8.38 -2.44 -2.11
N PHE A 69 -7.35 -3.09 -1.57
CA PHE A 69 -6.36 -3.80 -2.38
C PHE A 69 -6.87 -5.12 -2.97
N GLY A 70 -8.04 -5.58 -2.57
CA GLY A 70 -8.65 -6.82 -3.04
C GLY A 70 -7.89 -8.07 -2.58
N VAL A 71 -7.29 -8.04 -1.40
CA VAL A 71 -6.56 -9.18 -0.84
C VAL A 71 -7.54 -10.30 -0.46
N ARG A 72 -7.29 -11.52 -0.93
CA ARG A 72 -8.13 -12.70 -0.67
C ARG A 72 -7.31 -13.83 -0.03
N PRO A 73 -7.97 -14.73 0.72
CA PRO A 73 -7.27 -15.81 1.45
C PRO A 73 -6.45 -16.75 0.55
N GLU A 74 -6.83 -16.92 -0.71
CA GLU A 74 -6.16 -17.79 -1.68
C GLU A 74 -4.96 -17.15 -2.39
N HIS A 75 -4.73 -15.85 -2.20
CA HIS A 75 -3.67 -15.12 -2.89
C HIS A 75 -2.27 -15.47 -2.38
N THR A 76 -1.31 -15.41 -3.29
CA THR A 76 0.11 -15.24 -2.94
C THR A 76 0.38 -13.76 -2.77
N VAL A 77 0.60 -13.33 -1.53
CA VAL A 77 0.84 -11.92 -1.15
C VAL A 77 2.29 -11.74 -0.73
N ILE A 78 2.96 -10.77 -1.32
CA ILE A 78 4.32 -10.36 -0.93
C ILE A 78 4.22 -8.99 -0.23
N GLU A 79 4.59 -8.93 1.04
CA GLU A 79 4.76 -7.67 1.77
C GLU A 79 6.23 -7.24 1.70
N ILE A 80 6.46 -6.01 1.24
CA ILE A 80 7.80 -5.47 1.07
C ILE A 80 8.24 -4.75 2.35
N THR A 81 9.31 -5.25 2.94
CA THR A 81 9.97 -4.70 4.14
C THR A 81 8.98 -4.48 5.29
N PRO A 82 8.33 -5.55 5.79
CA PRO A 82 7.36 -5.45 6.90
C PRO A 82 7.96 -4.89 8.19
N GLY A 83 9.28 -4.98 8.34
CA GLY A 83 10.01 -4.57 9.54
C GLY A 83 9.81 -5.55 10.72
N SER A 84 10.64 -5.41 11.76
CA SER A 84 10.60 -6.24 12.98
C SER A 84 9.30 -6.11 13.78
N GLY A 85 8.57 -4.98 13.62
CA GLY A 85 7.25 -4.77 14.25
C GLY A 85 6.13 -5.62 13.66
N ALA A 86 6.32 -6.19 12.46
CA ALA A 86 5.43 -7.16 11.79
C ALA A 86 3.95 -6.74 11.70
N TRP A 87 3.64 -5.44 11.62
CA TRP A 87 2.29 -4.93 11.83
C TRP A 87 1.24 -5.55 10.88
N TYR A 88 1.52 -5.55 9.56
CA TYR A 88 0.66 -6.24 8.58
C TYR A 88 0.91 -7.74 8.54
N ALA A 89 2.12 -8.20 8.83
CA ALA A 89 2.45 -9.63 8.90
C ALA A 89 1.58 -10.38 9.93
N GLU A 90 1.29 -9.74 11.09
CA GLU A 90 0.39 -10.28 12.13
C GLU A 90 -1.06 -10.48 11.64
N ILE A 91 -1.45 -9.84 10.56
CA ILE A 91 -2.78 -9.94 9.95
C ILE A 91 -2.72 -10.85 8.72
N LEU A 92 -1.81 -10.56 7.79
CA LEU A 92 -1.74 -11.22 6.48
C LEU A 92 -1.34 -12.70 6.59
N ALA A 93 -0.36 -13.04 7.43
CA ALA A 93 0.10 -14.42 7.51
C ALA A 93 -0.99 -15.36 8.03
N PRO A 94 -1.72 -15.07 9.12
CA PRO A 94 -2.85 -15.88 9.55
C PRO A 94 -4.05 -15.84 8.58
N TYR A 95 -4.32 -14.69 7.97
CA TYR A 95 -5.42 -14.55 7.01
C TYR A 95 -5.24 -15.45 5.77
N LEU A 96 -4.01 -15.55 5.27
CA LEU A 96 -3.67 -16.35 4.07
C LEU A 96 -3.38 -17.83 4.40
N ARG A 97 -3.18 -18.17 5.67
CA ARG A 97 -2.78 -19.52 6.11
C ARG A 97 -3.74 -20.59 5.62
N GLY A 98 -3.20 -21.64 5.05
CA GLY A 98 -3.96 -22.81 4.58
C GLY A 98 -4.54 -22.72 3.17
N ASN A 99 -4.80 -21.51 2.64
CA ASN A 99 -5.38 -21.33 1.31
C ASN A 99 -4.43 -20.60 0.36
N GLY A 100 -3.74 -19.56 0.84
CA GLY A 100 -2.81 -18.75 0.09
C GLY A 100 -1.39 -18.81 0.66
N ARG A 101 -0.60 -17.76 0.39
CA ARG A 101 0.79 -17.64 0.85
C ARG A 101 1.09 -16.23 1.27
N TYR A 102 1.64 -16.07 2.46
CA TYR A 102 2.28 -14.83 2.89
C TYR A 102 3.80 -14.93 2.73
N ILE A 103 4.39 -13.94 2.05
CA ILE A 103 5.83 -13.82 1.82
C ILE A 103 6.29 -12.46 2.32
N ALA A 104 7.17 -12.44 3.32
CA ALA A 104 7.86 -11.25 3.78
C ALA A 104 9.13 -11.05 2.95
N ALA A 105 9.20 -9.99 2.15
CA ALA A 105 10.40 -9.63 1.41
C ALA A 105 11.25 -8.66 2.23
N LEU A 106 12.44 -9.07 2.62
CA LEU A 106 13.39 -8.29 3.43
C LEU A 106 14.65 -7.98 2.64
N VAL A 107 15.26 -6.84 2.94
CA VAL A 107 16.58 -6.53 2.38
C VAL A 107 17.59 -7.58 2.85
N ASP A 108 18.36 -8.14 1.92
CA ASP A 108 19.46 -9.04 2.26
C ASP A 108 20.57 -8.25 3.01
N PRO A 109 20.86 -8.55 4.27
CA PRO A 109 21.96 -7.89 4.98
C PRO A 109 23.30 -8.03 4.26
N ALA A 110 23.53 -9.14 3.54
CA ALA A 110 24.76 -9.36 2.79
C ALA A 110 24.89 -8.43 1.55
N ALA A 111 23.76 -7.92 1.02
CA ALA A 111 23.76 -6.95 -0.08
C ALA A 111 24.02 -5.50 0.39
N VAL A 112 24.08 -5.26 1.69
CA VAL A 112 24.36 -3.94 2.30
C VAL A 112 25.81 -3.89 2.77
N ALA A 113 26.48 -2.74 2.54
CA ALA A 113 27.84 -2.53 3.04
C ALA A 113 27.93 -2.74 4.56
N GLU A 114 29.06 -3.25 5.03
CA GLU A 114 29.31 -3.45 6.45
C GLU A 114 29.10 -2.17 7.29
N GLY A 115 28.63 -2.34 8.51
CA GLY A 115 28.33 -1.28 9.44
C GLY A 115 26.86 -1.17 9.82
N ARG A 116 26.48 -0.06 10.44
CA ARG A 116 25.14 0.16 11.04
C ARG A 116 23.96 -0.15 10.10
N GLY A 117 24.12 0.06 8.79
CA GLY A 117 23.06 -0.27 7.82
C GLY A 117 22.81 -1.76 7.72
N ARG A 118 23.89 -2.58 7.62
CA ARG A 118 23.79 -4.04 7.61
C ARG A 118 23.23 -4.56 8.94
N ASP A 119 23.74 -4.06 10.06
CA ASP A 119 23.28 -4.45 11.40
C ASP A 119 21.78 -4.16 11.58
N TYR A 120 21.31 -3.02 11.06
CA TYR A 120 19.89 -2.68 11.04
C TYR A 120 19.07 -3.71 10.24
N GLN A 121 19.50 -4.06 9.02
CA GLN A 121 18.76 -5.04 8.20
C GLN A 121 18.77 -6.44 8.85
N GLN A 122 19.90 -6.83 9.45
CA GLN A 122 19.97 -8.07 10.22
C GLN A 122 18.97 -8.05 11.39
N GLY A 123 18.94 -6.96 12.16
CA GLY A 123 18.00 -6.80 13.27
C GLY A 123 16.52 -6.83 12.83
N GLN A 124 16.19 -6.27 11.64
CA GLN A 124 14.83 -6.35 11.08
C GLN A 124 14.46 -7.81 10.76
N ARG A 125 15.36 -8.55 10.14
CA ARG A 125 15.17 -9.96 9.82
C ARG A 125 15.00 -10.83 11.08
N ASP A 126 15.90 -10.69 12.03
CA ASP A 126 15.91 -11.50 13.24
C ASP A 126 14.69 -11.19 14.12
N GLY A 127 14.30 -9.92 14.21
CA GLY A 127 13.09 -9.50 14.92
C GLY A 127 11.80 -10.04 14.30
N LEU A 128 11.70 -10.04 12.96
CA LEU A 128 10.56 -10.64 12.28
C LEU A 128 10.51 -12.16 12.50
N GLN A 129 11.66 -12.85 12.38
CA GLN A 129 11.73 -14.30 12.63
C GLN A 129 11.32 -14.64 14.06
N ALA A 130 11.85 -13.90 15.05
CA ALA A 130 11.46 -14.09 16.45
C ALA A 130 9.94 -13.91 16.67
N ARG A 131 9.31 -13.00 15.93
CA ARG A 131 7.86 -12.81 15.97
C ARG A 131 7.11 -14.04 15.42
N PHE A 132 7.59 -14.63 14.33
CA PHE A 132 6.99 -15.85 13.77
C PHE A 132 7.20 -17.05 14.69
N ASP A 133 8.38 -17.19 15.29
CA ASP A 133 8.71 -18.27 16.21
C ASP A 133 7.91 -18.21 17.52
N ALA A 134 7.48 -17.01 17.93
CA ALA A 134 6.67 -16.80 19.14
C ALA A 134 5.24 -17.32 19.01
N ALA A 135 4.71 -17.47 17.79
CA ALA A 135 3.34 -17.95 17.54
C ALA A 135 3.30 -18.85 16.30
N PRO A 136 3.96 -20.02 16.33
CA PRO A 136 4.12 -20.87 15.16
C PRO A 136 2.80 -21.38 14.61
N ALA A 137 1.78 -21.58 15.44
CA ALA A 137 0.46 -21.99 14.99
C ALA A 137 -0.22 -20.99 14.01
N GLN A 138 0.18 -19.72 14.05
CA GLN A 138 -0.31 -18.66 13.19
C GLN A 138 0.61 -18.38 12.00
N PHE A 139 1.92 -18.59 12.17
CA PHE A 139 2.95 -18.15 11.22
C PHE A 139 3.69 -19.32 10.52
N ASP A 140 3.35 -20.60 10.75
CA ASP A 140 4.01 -21.76 10.13
C ASP A 140 3.96 -21.75 8.58
N GLY A 141 2.98 -21.06 8.00
CA GLY A 141 2.84 -20.85 6.55
C GLY A 141 3.61 -19.63 6.01
N ALA A 142 4.09 -18.74 6.88
CA ALA A 142 4.83 -17.55 6.46
C ALA A 142 6.19 -17.94 5.85
N ARG A 143 6.60 -17.18 4.82
CA ARG A 143 7.91 -17.36 4.17
C ARG A 143 8.62 -16.03 4.11
N THR A 144 9.95 -16.09 4.14
CA THR A 144 10.82 -14.92 3.96
C THR A 144 11.61 -15.07 2.68
N VAL A 145 11.69 -13.99 1.89
CA VAL A 145 12.60 -13.85 0.76
C VAL A 145 13.54 -12.68 1.02
N LEU A 146 14.83 -12.87 0.74
CA LEU A 146 15.82 -11.80 0.84
C LEU A 146 16.07 -11.21 -0.56
N TYR A 147 16.18 -9.89 -0.65
CA TYR A 147 16.43 -9.20 -1.91
C TYR A 147 17.57 -8.17 -1.81
N ASP A 148 18.32 -8.00 -2.91
CA ASP A 148 19.26 -6.90 -3.07
C ASP A 148 18.48 -5.64 -3.51
N PRO A 149 18.51 -4.52 -2.75
CA PRO A 149 17.78 -3.31 -3.11
C PRO A 149 18.27 -2.63 -4.39
N LYS A 150 19.46 -2.98 -4.89
CA LYS A 150 19.99 -2.48 -6.15
C LYS A 150 19.50 -3.28 -7.38
N ALA A 151 19.12 -4.54 -7.17
CA ALA A 151 18.62 -5.45 -8.20
C ALA A 151 17.50 -6.34 -7.63
N PRO A 152 16.39 -5.75 -7.16
CA PRO A 152 15.40 -6.46 -6.36
C PRO A 152 14.69 -7.55 -7.16
N ARG A 153 14.67 -8.76 -6.57
CA ARG A 153 13.91 -9.91 -7.06
C ARG A 153 13.13 -10.51 -5.88
N PHE A 154 11.84 -10.64 -6.04
CA PHE A 154 10.93 -11.04 -4.97
C PHE A 154 10.41 -12.48 -5.13
N GLY A 155 10.81 -13.15 -6.19
CA GLY A 155 10.42 -14.52 -6.55
C GLY A 155 10.49 -14.73 -8.05
N PRO A 156 9.99 -15.87 -8.56
CA PRO A 156 9.83 -16.10 -9.99
C PRO A 156 8.90 -15.05 -10.61
N SER A 157 9.16 -14.69 -11.87
CA SER A 157 8.26 -13.77 -12.60
C SER A 157 6.84 -14.33 -12.66
N ASN A 158 5.84 -13.46 -12.52
CA ASN A 158 4.42 -13.78 -12.58
C ASN A 158 3.93 -14.79 -11.50
N SER A 159 4.56 -14.82 -10.34
CA SER A 159 4.26 -15.80 -9.27
C SER A 159 3.43 -15.24 -8.12
N ALA A 160 3.18 -13.93 -8.05
CA ALA A 160 2.40 -13.29 -7.00
C ALA A 160 1.10 -12.69 -7.53
N ASP A 161 0.07 -12.73 -6.69
CA ASP A 161 -1.23 -12.09 -6.94
C ASP A 161 -1.23 -10.64 -6.49
N VAL A 162 -0.61 -10.38 -5.33
CA VAL A 162 -0.59 -9.07 -4.70
C VAL A 162 0.81 -8.76 -4.16
N VAL A 163 1.29 -7.55 -4.41
CA VAL A 163 2.46 -6.96 -3.74
C VAL A 163 1.98 -5.77 -2.92
N LEU A 164 2.36 -5.72 -1.65
CA LEU A 164 1.99 -4.65 -0.73
C LEU A 164 3.23 -3.94 -0.19
N THR A 165 3.19 -2.62 -0.16
CA THR A 165 4.22 -1.82 0.49
C THR A 165 3.62 -0.70 1.32
N PHE A 166 4.17 -0.51 2.52
CA PHE A 166 3.65 0.42 3.50
C PHE A 166 4.75 1.34 4.01
N ARG A 167 4.77 2.59 3.52
CA ARG A 167 5.70 3.66 3.95
C ARG A 167 7.17 3.34 3.72
N ASN A 168 7.47 2.87 2.50
CA ASN A 168 8.83 2.54 2.08
C ASN A 168 9.31 3.38 0.88
N VAL A 169 8.40 3.93 0.07
CA VAL A 169 8.75 4.62 -1.18
C VAL A 169 9.69 5.80 -0.93
N HIS A 170 9.49 6.56 0.15
CA HIS A 170 10.37 7.67 0.52
C HIS A 170 11.83 7.21 0.76
N ASN A 171 12.03 6.03 1.34
CA ASN A 171 13.36 5.46 1.56
C ASN A 171 14.03 5.08 0.23
N TRP A 172 13.29 4.43 -0.67
CA TRP A 172 13.82 4.04 -1.99
C TRP A 172 14.12 5.24 -2.87
N ARG A 173 13.28 6.28 -2.80
CA ARG A 173 13.54 7.54 -3.52
C ARG A 173 14.84 8.19 -3.05
N SER A 174 15.02 8.36 -1.75
CA SER A 174 16.23 8.96 -1.19
C SER A 174 17.51 8.13 -1.43
N ALA A 175 17.37 6.83 -1.67
CA ALA A 175 18.46 5.92 -2.00
C ALA A 175 18.67 5.71 -3.52
N GLY A 176 17.86 6.33 -4.40
CA GLY A 176 17.92 6.13 -5.85
C GLY A 176 17.51 4.73 -6.31
N GLN A 177 16.67 4.03 -5.53
CA GLN A 177 16.28 2.63 -5.76
C GLN A 177 14.83 2.48 -6.22
N ALA A 178 14.03 3.53 -6.19
CA ALA A 178 12.58 3.44 -6.39
C ALA A 178 12.19 2.81 -7.73
N GLU A 179 12.83 3.19 -8.83
CA GLU A 179 12.54 2.62 -10.16
C GLU A 179 12.81 1.11 -10.21
N ALA A 180 13.95 0.66 -9.64
CA ALA A 180 14.29 -0.75 -9.60
C ALA A 180 13.29 -1.55 -8.75
N MET A 181 12.86 -1.00 -7.62
CA MET A 181 11.84 -1.62 -6.76
C MET A 181 10.52 -1.80 -7.50
N PHE A 182 9.99 -0.75 -8.15
CA PHE A 182 8.72 -0.83 -8.90
C PHE A 182 8.80 -1.80 -10.09
N LYS A 183 9.95 -1.86 -10.78
CA LYS A 183 10.22 -2.87 -11.83
C LYS A 183 10.18 -4.29 -11.26
N GLY A 184 10.81 -4.52 -10.10
CA GLY A 184 10.80 -5.81 -9.42
C GLY A 184 9.37 -6.22 -9.00
N PHE A 185 8.53 -5.27 -8.55
CA PHE A 185 7.12 -5.53 -8.24
C PHE A 185 6.34 -5.93 -9.49
N HIS A 186 6.58 -5.24 -10.61
CA HIS A 186 5.94 -5.57 -11.87
C HIS A 186 6.38 -6.95 -12.38
N ASP A 187 7.66 -7.31 -12.25
CA ASP A 187 8.16 -8.61 -12.67
C ASP A 187 7.51 -9.77 -11.91
N VAL A 188 7.46 -9.70 -10.58
CA VAL A 188 6.94 -10.78 -9.75
C VAL A 188 5.42 -10.96 -9.82
N LEU A 189 4.67 -9.89 -10.07
CA LEU A 189 3.21 -9.94 -10.21
C LEU A 189 2.81 -10.64 -11.51
N ARG A 190 1.75 -11.47 -11.45
CA ARG A 190 1.09 -11.99 -12.65
C ARG A 190 0.31 -10.89 -13.38
N SER A 191 -0.07 -11.12 -14.64
CA SER A 191 -1.05 -10.26 -15.32
C SER A 191 -2.36 -10.23 -14.53
N GLY A 192 -2.95 -9.04 -14.37
CA GLY A 192 -4.08 -8.78 -13.48
C GLY A 192 -3.71 -8.71 -11.98
N GLY A 193 -2.45 -8.94 -11.61
CA GLY A 193 -1.98 -8.82 -10.24
C GLY A 193 -1.95 -7.36 -9.75
N VAL A 194 -2.07 -7.18 -8.44
CA VAL A 194 -2.25 -5.88 -7.79
C VAL A 194 -1.00 -5.45 -7.05
N LEU A 195 -0.58 -4.19 -7.25
CA LEU A 195 0.35 -3.49 -6.38
C LEU A 195 -0.44 -2.52 -5.48
N GLY A 196 -0.41 -2.75 -4.17
CA GLY A 196 -0.97 -1.85 -3.15
C GLY A 196 0.12 -1.01 -2.49
N VAL A 197 -0.05 0.31 -2.52
CA VAL A 197 0.91 1.27 -1.93
C VAL A 197 0.20 2.15 -0.92
N VAL A 198 0.68 2.15 0.32
CA VAL A 198 0.35 3.18 1.32
C VAL A 198 1.62 3.96 1.61
N GLU A 199 1.60 5.29 1.42
CA GLU A 199 2.77 6.13 1.65
C GLU A 199 2.40 7.47 2.29
N HIS A 200 3.31 8.06 3.04
CA HIS A 200 3.17 9.40 3.61
C HIS A 200 3.00 10.44 2.51
N ARG A 201 1.86 11.13 2.50
CA ARG A 201 1.47 12.01 1.41
C ARG A 201 1.95 13.44 1.61
N ALA A 202 2.80 13.94 0.73
CA ALA A 202 3.17 15.36 0.66
C ALA A 202 2.01 16.22 0.13
N ARG A 203 2.05 17.53 0.38
CA ARG A 203 1.09 18.50 -0.20
C ARG A 203 1.27 18.67 -1.71
N ALA A 204 2.50 18.49 -2.19
CA ALA A 204 2.89 18.59 -3.59
C ALA A 204 4.09 17.66 -3.83
N ASP A 205 4.60 17.63 -5.07
CA ASP A 205 5.82 16.91 -5.38
C ASP A 205 7.00 17.49 -4.58
N VAL A 206 7.87 16.57 -4.14
CA VAL A 206 9.04 16.88 -3.32
C VAL A 206 10.33 16.52 -4.05
N PRO A 207 11.46 17.22 -3.79
CA PRO A 207 12.77 16.88 -4.35
C PRO A 207 13.17 15.42 -4.06
N ALA A 208 14.08 14.86 -4.88
CA ALA A 208 14.54 13.48 -4.71
C ALA A 208 15.32 13.27 -3.41
N ASP A 209 15.99 14.31 -2.93
CA ASP A 209 16.78 14.32 -1.70
C ASP A 209 15.99 14.79 -0.47
N ASP A 210 14.66 14.97 -0.59
CA ASP A 210 13.80 15.31 0.54
C ASP A 210 13.92 14.27 1.66
N ARG A 211 14.05 14.75 2.91
CA ARG A 211 14.22 13.91 4.11
C ARG A 211 13.01 13.95 5.05
N SER A 212 11.96 14.64 4.67
CA SER A 212 10.75 14.74 5.50
C SER A 212 10.00 13.41 5.65
N GLY A 213 10.26 12.45 4.77
CA GLY A 213 9.52 11.19 4.69
C GLY A 213 8.20 11.30 3.94
N TYR A 214 7.76 12.49 3.52
CA TYR A 214 6.59 12.67 2.67
C TYR A 214 6.94 12.53 1.20
N VAL A 215 6.00 12.01 0.39
CA VAL A 215 6.14 11.84 -1.06
C VAL A 215 4.91 12.40 -1.77
N GLY A 216 5.09 13.07 -2.90
CA GLY A 216 3.98 13.51 -3.75
C GLY A 216 3.22 12.32 -4.35
N GLN A 217 1.90 12.36 -4.31
CA GLN A 217 1.09 11.28 -4.87
C GLN A 217 1.35 11.09 -6.36
N ALA A 218 1.50 12.17 -7.12
CA ALA A 218 1.82 12.12 -8.55
C ALA A 218 3.17 11.43 -8.80
N GLN A 219 4.16 11.61 -7.92
CA GLN A 219 5.47 10.96 -8.03
C GLN A 219 5.37 9.44 -7.84
N VAL A 220 4.55 8.96 -6.90
CA VAL A 220 4.33 7.52 -6.72
C VAL A 220 3.61 6.93 -7.93
N ILE A 221 2.61 7.63 -8.46
CA ILE A 221 1.89 7.22 -9.68
C ILE A 221 2.85 7.14 -10.86
N ALA A 222 3.71 8.14 -11.06
CA ALA A 222 4.68 8.16 -12.15
C ALA A 222 5.69 6.99 -12.07
N LEU A 223 6.18 6.65 -10.87
CA LEU A 223 7.05 5.48 -10.65
C LEU A 223 6.35 4.16 -11.05
N ALA A 224 5.10 3.99 -10.64
CA ALA A 224 4.32 2.80 -10.99
C ALA A 224 4.07 2.71 -12.50
N GLN A 225 3.66 3.81 -13.14
CA GLN A 225 3.41 3.86 -14.59
C GLN A 225 4.69 3.61 -15.40
N ALA A 226 5.83 4.17 -14.98
CA ALA A 226 7.12 3.93 -15.62
C ALA A 226 7.55 2.46 -15.54
N ALA A 227 7.12 1.73 -14.51
CA ALA A 227 7.33 0.29 -14.38
C ALA A 227 6.35 -0.57 -15.19
N GLY A 228 5.31 0.04 -15.81
CA GLY A 228 4.32 -0.67 -16.63
C GLY A 228 2.97 -0.89 -15.95
N PHE A 229 2.75 -0.38 -14.75
CA PHE A 229 1.47 -0.48 -14.08
C PHE A 229 0.43 0.50 -14.62
N ARG A 230 -0.84 0.12 -14.54
CA ARG A 230 -1.97 1.01 -14.70
C ARG A 230 -2.53 1.40 -13.32
N VAL A 231 -2.86 2.67 -13.13
CA VAL A 231 -3.62 3.12 -11.95
C VAL A 231 -5.01 2.47 -11.98
N ASP A 232 -5.40 1.85 -10.89
CA ASP A 232 -6.69 1.18 -10.75
C ASP A 232 -7.61 1.85 -9.71
N GLY A 233 -7.03 2.61 -8.77
CA GLY A 233 -7.77 3.40 -7.81
C GLY A 233 -6.89 4.13 -6.82
N SER A 234 -7.49 5.11 -6.15
CA SER A 234 -6.93 5.80 -4.98
C SER A 234 -8.00 5.90 -3.90
N SER A 235 -7.60 5.92 -2.64
CA SER A 235 -8.52 5.99 -1.51
C SER A 235 -8.00 6.92 -0.41
N GLU A 236 -8.92 7.56 0.28
CA GLU A 236 -8.65 8.39 1.45
C GLU A 236 -8.76 7.61 2.77
N ILE A 237 -8.84 6.28 2.74
CA ILE A 237 -8.96 5.41 3.92
C ILE A 237 -7.91 5.74 5.00
N ASN A 238 -6.66 6.02 4.58
CA ASN A 238 -5.55 6.32 5.47
C ASN A 238 -5.21 7.82 5.53
N ALA A 239 -6.11 8.69 5.08
CA ALA A 239 -5.93 10.13 5.18
C ALA A 239 -6.05 10.62 6.63
N ASN A 240 -5.21 11.59 6.98
CA ASN A 240 -5.32 12.28 8.26
C ASN A 240 -5.30 13.80 8.04
N PRO A 241 -6.45 14.47 8.03
CA PRO A 241 -6.52 15.92 7.79
C PRO A 241 -5.88 16.77 8.90
N LYS A 242 -5.58 16.17 10.08
CA LYS A 242 -4.86 16.86 11.16
C LYS A 242 -3.37 16.99 10.88
N ASP A 243 -2.82 16.11 10.04
CA ASP A 243 -1.42 16.18 9.64
C ASP A 243 -1.23 17.30 8.61
N THR A 244 -0.60 18.37 8.99
CA THR A 244 -0.33 19.52 8.13
C THR A 244 0.81 19.29 7.14
N ARG A 245 1.60 18.22 7.29
CA ARG A 245 2.65 17.76 6.36
C ARG A 245 3.79 18.77 6.15
N ASP A 246 4.00 19.66 7.11
CA ASP A 246 5.02 20.72 7.11
C ASP A 246 5.81 20.78 8.41
N HIS A 247 5.85 19.66 9.14
CA HIS A 247 6.58 19.56 10.40
C HIS A 247 8.10 19.73 10.15
N PRO A 248 8.84 20.50 10.98
CA PRO A 248 10.27 20.75 10.78
C PRO A 248 11.12 19.48 10.67
N GLY A 249 10.79 18.43 11.39
CA GLY A 249 11.42 17.10 11.31
C GLY A 249 10.67 16.10 10.44
N GLY A 250 9.72 16.56 9.61
CA GLY A 250 8.90 15.68 8.77
C GLY A 250 8.01 14.72 9.54
N VAL A 251 7.67 13.59 8.92
CA VAL A 251 6.83 12.52 9.51
C VAL A 251 7.40 11.94 10.80
N TRP A 252 8.70 12.11 11.00
CA TRP A 252 9.40 11.54 12.17
C TRP A 252 9.02 12.21 13.48
N MET A 253 8.39 13.38 13.45
CA MET A 253 7.85 14.06 14.62
C MET A 253 6.52 13.46 15.08
N LEU A 254 5.81 12.77 14.20
CA LEU A 254 4.51 12.15 14.49
C LEU A 254 4.68 10.74 15.11
N PRO A 255 3.64 10.21 15.78
CA PRO A 255 3.59 8.80 16.16
C PRO A 255 3.80 7.86 14.96
N PRO A 256 4.48 6.74 15.14
CA PRO A 256 5.07 6.22 16.36
C PRO A 256 6.51 6.70 16.60
N SER A 257 7.08 7.49 15.70
CA SER A 257 8.51 7.90 15.80
C SER A 257 8.75 8.88 16.93
N ASN A 258 7.83 9.83 17.12
CA ASN A 258 7.83 10.83 18.21
C ASN A 258 9.20 11.53 18.39
N ARG A 259 9.88 11.85 17.27
CA ARG A 259 11.18 12.55 17.29
C ARG A 259 10.96 14.06 17.43
N HIS A 260 10.47 14.47 18.59
CA HIS A 260 10.19 15.86 18.95
C HIS A 260 10.58 16.09 20.41
N ASP A 261 10.64 17.35 20.83
CA ASP A 261 10.88 17.70 22.22
C ASP A 261 9.68 17.31 23.11
N ALA A 262 9.93 17.01 24.37
CA ALA A 262 8.88 16.61 25.31
C ALA A 262 7.78 17.66 25.47
N ALA A 263 8.14 18.95 25.32
CA ALA A 263 7.18 20.06 25.36
C ALA A 263 6.13 20.01 24.23
N ASP A 264 6.46 19.40 23.09
CA ASP A 264 5.58 19.28 21.92
C ASP A 264 4.79 17.96 21.88
N ALA A 265 5.00 17.05 22.83
CA ALA A 265 4.41 15.71 22.83
C ALA A 265 2.89 15.72 22.70
N ALA A 266 2.21 16.60 23.44
CA ALA A 266 0.74 16.71 23.39
C ALA A 266 0.25 17.14 22.00
N LYS A 267 0.94 18.06 21.33
CA LYS A 267 0.63 18.53 19.98
C LYS A 267 0.70 17.39 18.97
N TYR A 268 1.80 16.64 18.93
CA TYR A 268 2.00 15.58 17.95
C TYR A 268 1.15 14.35 18.24
N THR A 269 0.90 14.04 19.51
CA THR A 269 -0.05 12.99 19.92
C THR A 269 -1.48 13.32 19.45
N ALA A 270 -1.91 14.58 19.55
CA ALA A 270 -3.24 15.02 19.11
C ALA A 270 -3.44 14.95 17.59
N ILE A 271 -2.36 15.04 16.80
CA ILE A 271 -2.38 14.82 15.34
C ILE A 271 -2.57 13.33 15.07
N GLY A 272 -1.86 12.46 15.76
CA GLY A 272 -1.81 11.02 15.49
C GLY A 272 -0.79 10.66 14.42
N GLU A 273 -1.00 9.53 13.72
CA GLU A 273 -0.10 9.12 12.63
C GLU A 273 -0.28 10.03 11.39
N SER A 274 0.72 10.07 10.52
CA SER A 274 0.76 10.94 9.32
C SER A 274 -0.42 10.74 8.37
N ASP A 275 -0.69 11.76 7.57
CA ASP A 275 -1.54 11.66 6.39
C ASP A 275 -0.92 10.72 5.34
N ARG A 276 -1.73 9.82 4.77
CA ARG A 276 -1.23 8.80 3.83
C ARG A 276 -2.14 8.66 2.62
N MET A 277 -1.52 8.66 1.45
CA MET A 277 -2.16 8.16 0.24
C MET A 277 -2.32 6.66 0.31
N THR A 278 -3.37 6.12 -0.30
CA THR A 278 -3.60 4.69 -0.52
C THR A 278 -3.89 4.49 -2.00
N LEU A 279 -2.96 3.84 -2.71
CA LEU A 279 -2.98 3.72 -4.17
C LEU A 279 -3.01 2.25 -4.58
N ARG A 280 -3.90 1.92 -5.51
CA ARG A 280 -4.02 0.60 -6.11
C ARG A 280 -3.63 0.67 -7.58
N PHE A 281 -2.73 -0.23 -7.97
CA PHE A 281 -2.27 -0.38 -9.35
C PHE A 281 -2.49 -1.82 -9.79
N VAL A 282 -2.67 -2.03 -11.09
CA VAL A 282 -2.78 -3.36 -11.69
C VAL A 282 -1.71 -3.53 -12.77
N LYS A 283 -1.12 -4.73 -12.82
CA LYS A 283 -0.29 -5.14 -13.95
C LYS A 283 -1.21 -5.55 -15.10
N PRO A 284 -1.14 -4.92 -16.27
CA PRO A 284 -1.94 -5.27 -17.44
C PRO A 284 -1.80 -6.70 -17.91
#